data_deeeb9534cbe46ff92fa565f734c9914
#
_entry.id   deeeb9534cbe46ff92fa565f734c9914
#
_cell.length_a   1.000
_cell.length_b   1.000
_cell.length_c   1.000
_cell.angle_alpha   90.00
_cell.angle_beta   90.00
_cell.angle_gamma   90.00
#
_symmetry.space_group_name_H-M   'P 1'
#
loop_
_entity.id
_entity.type
_entity.pdbx_description
1 polymer ?
#
loop_
_entity_poly.entity_id
_entity_poly.type
_entity_poly.pdbx_seq_one_letter_code
_entity_poly.pdbx_strand_id
1 'polypeptide(L)'
;MNNDTICALATPAGGAIAVIRISGPQALEILSHIYRPNSSQKSQLLANTIHYGTIQNTTGDIIDDVLVSIFRAPHSYTGEDSVEISCHGSRYIISKVLELLILNGCRQALPGEYTQRAYLNGKMDLSQAEAVADLIASTNAATHKMAMSQLRGNFSSELGILREQLLKMTSLLELELDFSDHEDLEFADRSELLELAKNIDNKIVRLSQSFEMGNAIKQGVPVAIIGKTNVGKSTLLNRLLHDDKAIVSSIHGTTRDVIEDTTIINGITFRFIDTAGIRNTTDEIERLGIERTYQKLSEAVIVLWVIDEIPDEKEIKEIIKQTAGKSLIITQNKVDKLPIVSNSVADYKHPVLAISAKYGQGIEALEDAIFKAANIPEISENDVIITSARHYEALTLAHETFLRVIDSLENNLSGDLIAEDLRLVLSQLSEITGKGIITPNEVLGNIFKNFCVGK
;
A
#
# COMPACT_ATOMS: atom_id res chain seq x y z
N MET A 1 -8.14 -27.30 6.36
CA MET A 1 -8.25 -26.14 7.28
C MET A 1 -7.56 -26.55 8.55
N ASN A 2 -6.61 -25.74 9.03
CA ASN A 2 -5.97 -25.99 10.31
C ASN A 2 -7.02 -25.83 11.40
N ASN A 3 -7.35 -26.92 12.10
CA ASN A 3 -8.34 -26.92 13.17
C ASN A 3 -7.72 -26.55 14.52
N ASP A 4 -6.62 -25.80 14.49
CA ASP A 4 -5.84 -25.38 15.66
C ASP A 4 -6.24 -23.98 16.14
N THR A 5 -6.03 -23.75 17.43
CA THR A 5 -6.24 -22.44 18.07
C THR A 5 -4.90 -21.72 18.17
N ILE A 6 -4.85 -20.47 17.71
CA ILE A 6 -3.66 -19.64 17.69
C ILE A 6 -3.72 -18.52 18.70
N CYS A 7 -2.56 -18.07 19.17
CA CYS A 7 -2.42 -16.88 20.01
C CYS A 7 -1.23 -16.03 19.59
N ALA A 8 -1.33 -14.72 19.79
CA ALA A 8 -0.23 -13.78 19.61
C ALA A 8 -0.46 -12.47 20.37
N LEU A 9 0.62 -11.73 20.58
CA LEU A 9 0.57 -10.34 20.99
C LEU A 9 0.12 -9.48 19.80
N ALA A 10 -0.97 -8.73 19.94
CA ALA A 10 -1.55 -7.89 18.89
C ALA A 10 -1.08 -6.43 18.95
N THR A 11 -0.49 -5.99 20.06
CA THR A 11 0.05 -4.63 20.26
C THR A 11 1.58 -4.67 20.31
N PRO A 12 2.28 -3.53 20.02
CA PRO A 12 3.71 -3.43 20.27
C PRO A 12 4.04 -3.70 21.76
N ALA A 13 5.16 -4.38 22.02
CA ALA A 13 5.63 -4.62 23.38
C ALA A 13 6.17 -3.33 24.02
N GLY A 14 5.93 -3.14 25.35
CA GLY A 14 6.47 -2.01 26.12
C GLY A 14 5.54 -0.84 26.30
N GLY A 15 4.28 -0.90 25.83
CA GLY A 15 3.23 0.05 26.17
C GLY A 15 2.67 -0.18 27.58
N ALA A 16 1.81 0.73 28.06
CA ALA A 16 1.14 0.56 29.35
C ALA A 16 0.15 -0.64 29.35
N ILE A 17 -0.47 -0.89 28.19
CA ILE A 17 -1.44 -1.96 27.95
C ILE A 17 -0.95 -2.82 26.79
N ALA A 18 -1.10 -4.13 26.92
CA ALA A 18 -0.90 -5.11 25.88
C ALA A 18 -2.19 -5.89 25.60
N VAL A 19 -2.44 -6.21 24.33
CA VAL A 19 -3.56 -7.04 23.91
C VAL A 19 -3.01 -8.34 23.33
N ILE A 20 -3.38 -9.47 23.94
CA ILE A 20 -3.08 -10.81 23.43
C ILE A 20 -4.35 -11.36 22.81
N ARG A 21 -4.27 -11.76 21.54
CA ARG A 21 -5.38 -12.31 20.78
C ARG A 21 -5.30 -13.82 20.68
N ILE A 22 -6.46 -14.49 20.82
CA ILE A 22 -6.64 -15.92 20.63
C ILE A 22 -7.69 -16.10 19.54
N SER A 23 -7.53 -17.02 18.61
CA SER A 23 -8.53 -17.36 17.59
C SER A 23 -8.50 -18.85 17.28
N GLY A 24 -9.66 -19.46 17.16
CA GLY A 24 -9.83 -20.85 16.81
C GLY A 24 -10.92 -21.57 17.62
N PRO A 25 -11.17 -22.85 17.31
CA PRO A 25 -12.31 -23.59 17.86
C PRO A 25 -12.25 -23.78 19.39
N GLN A 26 -11.04 -23.81 19.97
CA GLN A 26 -10.85 -24.02 21.42
C GLN A 26 -10.57 -22.71 22.18
N ALA A 27 -10.71 -21.53 21.56
CA ALA A 27 -10.31 -20.25 22.14
C ALA A 27 -10.95 -19.99 23.51
N LEU A 28 -12.23 -20.32 23.69
CA LEU A 28 -12.97 -20.13 24.93
C LEU A 28 -12.70 -21.21 25.96
N GLU A 29 -12.48 -22.43 25.53
CA GLU A 29 -12.09 -23.53 26.41
C GLU A 29 -10.73 -23.24 27.05
N ILE A 30 -9.73 -22.88 26.23
CA ILE A 30 -8.39 -22.52 26.69
C ILE A 30 -8.44 -21.31 27.64
N LEU A 31 -9.23 -20.29 27.31
CA LEU A 31 -9.44 -19.16 28.21
C LEU A 31 -9.94 -19.61 29.58
N SER A 32 -10.91 -20.53 29.63
CA SER A 32 -11.52 -20.98 30.87
C SER A 32 -10.53 -21.66 31.85
N HIS A 33 -9.42 -22.19 31.34
CA HIS A 33 -8.37 -22.80 32.14
C HIS A 33 -7.53 -21.78 32.91
N ILE A 34 -7.27 -20.61 32.32
CA ILE A 34 -6.35 -19.61 32.85
C ILE A 34 -7.03 -18.37 33.42
N TYR A 35 -8.29 -18.12 33.07
CA TYR A 35 -9.01 -16.92 33.46
C TYR A 35 -10.00 -17.18 34.59
N ARG A 36 -10.08 -16.27 35.57
CA ARG A 36 -11.05 -16.28 36.68
C ARG A 36 -11.80 -14.95 36.68
N PRO A 37 -13.12 -14.96 36.43
CA PRO A 37 -13.92 -13.74 36.49
C PRO A 37 -14.06 -13.26 37.96
N ASN A 38 -14.03 -11.95 38.14
CA ASN A 38 -14.12 -11.32 39.45
C ASN A 38 -15.59 -11.21 39.97
N SER A 39 -16.56 -11.59 39.16
CA SER A 39 -17.98 -11.60 39.58
C SER A 39 -18.38 -12.96 40.16
N SER A 40 -19.06 -12.93 41.28
CA SER A 40 -19.65 -14.11 41.93
C SER A 40 -20.77 -14.79 41.12
N GLN A 41 -21.27 -14.15 40.07
CA GLN A 41 -22.13 -14.78 39.08
C GLN A 41 -21.26 -15.46 38.04
N LYS A 42 -21.47 -16.76 37.80
CA LYS A 42 -21.01 -17.47 36.59
C LYS A 42 -21.68 -16.81 35.37
N SER A 43 -21.22 -15.59 35.02
CA SER A 43 -21.67 -14.94 33.81
C SER A 43 -21.21 -15.80 32.66
N GLN A 44 -22.16 -16.34 31.90
CA GLN A 44 -21.86 -16.95 30.62
C GLN A 44 -21.05 -15.94 29.80
N LEU A 45 -19.91 -16.36 29.29
CA LEU A 45 -19.10 -15.55 28.39
C LEU A 45 -19.87 -15.33 27.07
N LEU A 46 -20.72 -14.31 27.07
CA LEU A 46 -21.56 -13.97 25.93
C LEU A 46 -20.75 -13.30 24.84
N ALA A 47 -21.20 -13.42 23.59
CA ALA A 47 -20.61 -12.71 22.48
C ALA A 47 -20.67 -11.18 22.63
N ASN A 48 -19.65 -10.48 22.19
CA ASN A 48 -19.53 -9.02 22.22
C ASN A 48 -19.63 -8.41 23.63
N THR A 49 -19.07 -9.11 24.63
CA THR A 49 -19.00 -8.64 26.02
C THR A 49 -17.55 -8.54 26.48
N ILE A 50 -17.34 -7.67 27.48
CA ILE A 50 -16.05 -7.49 28.14
C ILE A 50 -16.19 -7.89 29.60
N HIS A 51 -15.24 -8.68 30.10
CA HIS A 51 -15.26 -9.21 31.46
C HIS A 51 -13.98 -8.84 32.19
N TYR A 52 -14.10 -8.35 33.42
CA TYR A 52 -12.98 -8.11 34.31
C TYR A 52 -12.69 -9.36 35.14
N GLY A 53 -11.41 -9.70 35.29
CA GLY A 53 -10.98 -10.85 36.10
C GLY A 53 -9.46 -10.96 36.16
N THR A 54 -8.98 -12.13 36.58
CA THR A 54 -7.54 -12.40 36.74
C THR A 54 -7.09 -13.54 35.84
N ILE A 55 -5.84 -13.46 35.37
CA ILE A 55 -5.12 -14.59 34.78
C ILE A 55 -4.31 -15.26 35.91
N GLN A 56 -4.46 -16.58 36.03
CA GLN A 56 -3.78 -17.39 37.04
C GLN A 56 -2.98 -18.50 36.36
N ASN A 57 -1.85 -18.83 37.00
CA ASN A 57 -1.06 -19.99 36.61
C ASN A 57 -1.68 -21.31 37.14
N THR A 58 -1.03 -22.43 36.84
CA THR A 58 -1.48 -23.76 37.27
C THR A 58 -1.41 -23.98 38.81
N THR A 59 -0.62 -23.17 39.50
CA THR A 59 -0.49 -23.18 40.97
C THR A 59 -1.50 -22.28 41.67
N GLY A 60 -2.25 -21.49 40.90
CA GLY A 60 -3.25 -20.53 41.40
C GLY A 60 -2.72 -19.13 41.68
N ASP A 61 -1.46 -18.86 41.37
CA ASP A 61 -0.86 -17.53 41.56
C ASP A 61 -1.40 -16.57 40.48
N ILE A 62 -1.80 -15.38 40.91
CA ILE A 62 -2.29 -14.33 40.02
C ILE A 62 -1.10 -13.75 39.24
N ILE A 63 -1.22 -13.73 37.91
CA ILE A 63 -0.23 -13.13 37.02
C ILE A 63 -0.61 -11.67 36.75
N ASP A 64 -1.87 -11.40 36.46
CA ASP A 64 -2.36 -10.04 36.17
C ASP A 64 -3.86 -9.93 36.31
N ASP A 65 -4.32 -8.72 36.57
CA ASP A 65 -5.72 -8.30 36.44
C ASP A 65 -5.99 -7.86 35.00
N VAL A 66 -7.00 -8.45 34.36
CA VAL A 66 -7.22 -8.30 32.91
C VAL A 66 -8.67 -7.95 32.56
N LEU A 67 -8.82 -7.35 31.37
CA LEU A 67 -10.09 -7.28 30.66
C LEU A 67 -10.08 -8.30 29.53
N VAL A 68 -11.14 -9.10 29.43
CA VAL A 68 -11.29 -10.12 28.39
C VAL A 68 -12.48 -9.79 27.51
N SER A 69 -12.24 -9.58 26.22
CA SER A 69 -13.27 -9.37 25.20
C SER A 69 -13.58 -10.68 24.49
N ILE A 70 -14.85 -11.02 24.35
CA ILE A 70 -15.33 -12.28 23.76
C ILE A 70 -16.01 -12.01 22.43
N PHE A 71 -15.57 -12.73 21.39
CA PHE A 71 -16.17 -12.71 20.06
C PHE A 71 -16.50 -14.13 19.63
N ARG A 72 -17.73 -14.34 19.16
CA ARG A 72 -18.21 -15.64 18.69
C ARG A 72 -18.29 -15.70 17.18
N ALA A 73 -17.95 -16.84 16.62
CA ALA A 73 -18.16 -17.13 15.21
C ALA A 73 -19.63 -16.94 14.80
N PRO A 74 -19.92 -16.40 13.61
CA PRO A 74 -19.01 -15.82 12.63
C PRO A 74 -18.71 -14.32 12.87
N HIS A 75 -19.13 -13.75 14.00
CA HIS A 75 -19.04 -12.30 14.29
C HIS A 75 -17.74 -11.93 15.02
N SER A 76 -16.62 -12.31 14.43
CA SER A 76 -15.27 -11.95 14.85
C SER A 76 -14.44 -11.49 13.65
N TYR A 77 -13.21 -11.02 13.90
CA TYR A 77 -12.29 -10.61 12.83
C TYR A 77 -11.93 -11.78 11.91
N THR A 78 -11.59 -12.94 12.47
CA THR A 78 -11.23 -14.15 11.72
C THR A 78 -12.42 -14.97 11.23
N GLY A 79 -13.64 -14.67 11.73
CA GLY A 79 -14.81 -15.53 11.53
C GLY A 79 -14.85 -16.75 12.46
N GLU A 80 -13.84 -16.96 13.32
CA GLU A 80 -13.76 -18.01 14.33
C GLU A 80 -14.14 -17.49 15.71
N ASP A 81 -14.30 -18.36 16.72
CA ASP A 81 -14.34 -17.92 18.11
C ASP A 81 -13.02 -17.23 18.46
N SER A 82 -13.10 -16.02 19.00
CA SER A 82 -11.94 -15.21 19.29
C SER A 82 -12.03 -14.55 20.66
N VAL A 83 -10.89 -14.38 21.30
CA VAL A 83 -10.73 -13.72 22.59
C VAL A 83 -9.60 -12.70 22.52
N GLU A 84 -9.82 -11.54 23.11
CA GLU A 84 -8.76 -10.56 23.32
C GLU A 84 -8.57 -10.33 24.82
N ILE A 85 -7.36 -10.57 25.31
CA ILE A 85 -6.95 -10.37 26.69
C ILE A 85 -6.16 -9.07 26.76
N SER A 86 -6.74 -8.04 27.37
CA SER A 86 -6.05 -6.79 27.67
C SER A 86 -5.40 -6.88 29.04
N CYS A 87 -4.07 -6.88 29.09
CA CYS A 87 -3.24 -6.99 30.29
C CYS A 87 -2.27 -5.80 30.39
N HIS A 88 -1.56 -5.68 31.52
CA HIS A 88 -0.48 -4.70 31.63
C HIS A 88 0.66 -5.03 30.64
N GLY A 89 1.24 -4.00 30.00
CA GLY A 89 2.24 -4.15 28.94
C GLY A 89 3.65 -4.57 29.39
N SER A 90 3.78 -5.16 30.59
CA SER A 90 5.03 -5.74 31.07
C SER A 90 5.46 -6.92 30.23
N ARG A 91 6.73 -6.93 29.80
CA ARG A 91 7.30 -8.07 29.06
C ARG A 91 7.16 -9.40 29.83
N TYR A 92 7.26 -9.35 31.15
CA TYR A 92 7.07 -10.52 32.00
C TYR A 92 5.64 -11.06 31.94
N ILE A 93 4.64 -10.19 32.10
CA ILE A 93 3.21 -10.55 32.05
C ILE A 93 2.87 -11.12 30.69
N ILE A 94 3.23 -10.41 29.61
CA ILE A 94 3.00 -10.85 28.23
C ILE A 94 3.58 -12.25 27.98
N SER A 95 4.85 -12.47 28.38
CA SER A 95 5.52 -13.76 28.22
C SER A 95 4.81 -14.87 29.00
N LYS A 96 4.40 -14.59 30.24
CA LYS A 96 3.70 -15.59 31.08
C LYS A 96 2.32 -15.92 30.58
N VAL A 97 1.56 -14.94 30.09
CA VAL A 97 0.23 -15.20 29.51
C VAL A 97 0.35 -16.02 28.23
N LEU A 98 1.28 -15.69 27.33
CA LEU A 98 1.54 -16.48 26.11
C LEU A 98 2.00 -17.91 26.44
N GLU A 99 2.90 -18.08 27.41
CA GLU A 99 3.34 -19.40 27.88
C GLU A 99 2.14 -20.24 28.37
N LEU A 100 1.25 -19.67 29.20
CA LEU A 100 0.07 -20.36 29.68
C LEU A 100 -0.87 -20.75 28.55
N LEU A 101 -1.10 -19.87 27.57
CA LEU A 101 -1.94 -20.16 26.41
C LEU A 101 -1.37 -21.33 25.59
N ILE A 102 -0.05 -21.35 25.37
CA ILE A 102 0.64 -22.44 24.64
C ILE A 102 0.56 -23.76 25.42
N LEU A 103 0.77 -23.73 26.73
CA LEU A 103 0.66 -24.92 27.59
C LEU A 103 -0.77 -25.49 27.62
N ASN A 104 -1.77 -24.66 27.39
CA ASN A 104 -3.17 -25.09 27.34
C ASN A 104 -3.68 -25.38 25.91
N GLY A 105 -2.78 -25.45 24.90
CA GLY A 105 -3.12 -25.95 23.56
C GLY A 105 -3.18 -24.91 22.46
N CYS A 106 -2.86 -23.63 22.73
CA CYS A 106 -2.64 -22.67 21.66
C CYS A 106 -1.32 -22.91 20.95
N ARG A 107 -1.29 -22.65 19.66
CA ARG A 107 -0.05 -22.46 18.90
C ARG A 107 0.22 -20.97 18.71
N GLN A 108 1.48 -20.59 18.69
CA GLN A 108 1.84 -19.21 18.30
C GLN A 108 1.44 -18.95 16.84
N ALA A 109 0.76 -17.81 16.60
CA ALA A 109 0.37 -17.41 15.26
C ALA A 109 1.56 -17.05 14.38
N LEU A 110 1.47 -17.37 13.09
CA LEU A 110 2.40 -16.92 12.06
C LEU A 110 2.11 -15.45 11.69
N PRO A 111 3.06 -14.74 11.05
CA PRO A 111 2.80 -13.42 10.49
C PRO A 111 1.56 -13.43 9.60
N GLY A 112 0.64 -12.47 9.79
CA GLY A 112 -0.59 -12.32 9.01
C GLY A 112 -1.63 -13.42 9.15
N GLU A 113 -1.44 -14.41 10.04
CA GLU A 113 -2.32 -15.58 10.10
C GLU A 113 -3.77 -15.25 10.47
N TYR A 114 -4.01 -14.24 11.31
CA TYR A 114 -5.39 -13.84 11.62
C TYR A 114 -6.10 -13.27 10.38
N THR A 115 -5.41 -12.45 9.58
CA THR A 115 -5.96 -11.90 8.33
C THR A 115 -6.12 -12.99 7.27
N GLN A 116 -5.20 -13.95 7.21
CA GLN A 116 -5.31 -15.12 6.35
C GLN A 116 -6.56 -15.96 6.70
N ARG A 117 -6.82 -16.19 8.00
CA ARG A 117 -8.03 -16.91 8.44
C ARG A 117 -9.30 -16.11 8.12
N ALA A 118 -9.26 -14.79 8.29
CA ALA A 118 -10.37 -13.92 7.88
C ALA A 118 -10.68 -14.05 6.38
N TYR A 119 -9.67 -14.08 5.53
CA TYR A 119 -9.82 -14.33 4.09
C TYR A 119 -10.40 -15.72 3.82
N LEU A 120 -9.82 -16.79 4.39
CA LEU A 120 -10.27 -18.18 4.20
C LEU A 120 -11.70 -18.41 4.68
N ASN A 121 -12.14 -17.69 5.72
CA ASN A 121 -13.48 -17.73 6.27
C ASN A 121 -14.45 -16.75 5.57
N GLY A 122 -14.04 -16.11 4.47
CA GLY A 122 -14.89 -15.24 3.66
C GLY A 122 -15.27 -13.90 4.31
N LYS A 123 -14.53 -13.46 5.34
CA LYS A 123 -14.75 -12.14 5.98
C LYS A 123 -14.29 -10.99 5.11
N MET A 124 -13.32 -11.22 4.27
CA MET A 124 -12.74 -10.28 3.30
C MET A 124 -12.17 -11.05 2.11
N ASP A 125 -11.99 -10.39 1.00
CA ASP A 125 -11.26 -10.97 -0.12
C ASP A 125 -9.75 -10.67 -0.05
N LEU A 126 -8.97 -11.21 -1.00
CA LEU A 126 -7.51 -11.12 -0.95
C LEU A 126 -7.00 -9.69 -1.09
N SER A 127 -7.64 -8.86 -1.94
CA SER A 127 -7.26 -7.45 -2.08
C SER A 127 -7.54 -6.65 -0.81
N GLN A 128 -8.65 -6.92 -0.12
CA GLN A 128 -8.96 -6.33 1.18
C GLN A 128 -7.99 -6.79 2.27
N ALA A 129 -7.57 -8.06 2.23
CA ALA A 129 -6.56 -8.58 3.16
C ALA A 129 -5.22 -7.85 2.99
N GLU A 130 -4.75 -7.63 1.76
CA GLU A 130 -3.55 -6.83 1.48
C GLU A 130 -3.70 -5.38 1.99
N ALA A 131 -4.88 -4.79 1.83
CA ALA A 131 -5.17 -3.44 2.30
C ALA A 131 -5.06 -3.28 3.83
N VAL A 132 -5.24 -4.34 4.63
CA VAL A 132 -4.99 -4.32 6.08
C VAL A 132 -3.54 -4.00 6.38
N ALA A 133 -2.60 -4.61 5.66
CA ALA A 133 -1.17 -4.33 5.83
C ALA A 133 -0.83 -2.90 5.40
N ASP A 134 -1.35 -2.46 4.26
CA ASP A 134 -1.15 -1.12 3.73
C ASP A 134 -1.70 -0.04 4.67
N LEU A 135 -2.86 -0.29 5.29
CA LEU A 135 -3.45 0.62 6.28
C LEU A 135 -2.57 0.78 7.51
N ILE A 136 -2.00 -0.32 8.00
CA ILE A 136 -1.10 -0.31 9.17
C ILE A 136 0.22 0.39 8.84
N ALA A 137 0.73 0.20 7.63
CA ALA A 137 1.96 0.81 7.14
C ALA A 137 1.78 2.27 6.70
N SER A 138 0.55 2.79 6.63
CA SER A 138 0.28 4.14 6.13
C SER A 138 0.89 5.21 7.04
N THR A 139 1.67 6.11 6.45
CA THR A 139 2.38 7.19 7.16
C THR A 139 1.85 8.58 6.84
N ASN A 140 0.96 8.70 5.84
CA ASN A 140 0.39 9.97 5.39
C ASN A 140 -1.09 9.84 5.00
N ALA A 141 -1.75 10.98 4.81
CA ALA A 141 -3.19 11.02 4.51
C ALA A 141 -3.56 10.35 3.18
N ALA A 142 -2.71 10.44 2.16
CA ALA A 142 -2.96 9.87 0.85
C ALA A 142 -2.89 8.32 0.90
N THR A 143 -1.84 7.76 1.50
CA THR A 143 -1.71 6.29 1.68
C THR A 143 -2.82 5.72 2.54
N HIS A 144 -3.23 6.45 3.60
CA HIS A 144 -4.36 6.06 4.44
C HIS A 144 -5.68 6.00 3.63
N LYS A 145 -5.99 7.04 2.83
CA LYS A 145 -7.20 7.07 2.01
C LYS A 145 -7.24 5.92 1.00
N MET A 146 -6.13 5.65 0.31
CA MET A 146 -6.03 4.54 -0.66
C MET A 146 -6.25 3.18 0.03
N ALA A 147 -5.57 2.93 1.15
CA ALA A 147 -5.73 1.68 1.90
C ALA A 147 -7.16 1.52 2.44
N MET A 148 -7.78 2.58 2.93
CA MET A 148 -9.18 2.56 3.38
C MET A 148 -10.16 2.30 2.23
N SER A 149 -9.97 2.92 1.05
CA SER A 149 -10.79 2.65 -0.13
C SER A 149 -10.74 1.16 -0.52
N GLN A 150 -9.53 0.59 -0.56
CA GLN A 150 -9.34 -0.81 -0.90
C GLN A 150 -9.91 -1.75 0.18
N LEU A 151 -9.72 -1.45 1.47
CA LEU A 151 -10.26 -2.23 2.59
C LEU A 151 -11.80 -2.22 2.59
N ARG A 152 -12.43 -1.10 2.26
CA ARG A 152 -13.90 -0.99 2.09
C ARG A 152 -14.44 -1.77 0.89
N GLY A 153 -13.58 -2.30 0.02
CA GLY A 153 -13.94 -3.15 -1.10
C GLY A 153 -14.29 -2.39 -2.38
N ASN A 154 -13.95 -1.10 -2.50
CA ASN A 154 -14.23 -0.33 -3.71
C ASN A 154 -13.57 -0.97 -4.94
N PHE A 155 -12.33 -1.41 -4.82
CA PHE A 155 -11.63 -2.13 -5.88
C PHE A 155 -12.29 -3.46 -6.24
N SER A 156 -12.65 -4.25 -5.22
CA SER A 156 -13.36 -5.52 -5.41
C SER A 156 -14.73 -5.35 -6.07
N SER A 157 -15.40 -4.24 -5.79
CA SER A 157 -16.67 -3.89 -6.42
C SER A 157 -16.50 -3.57 -7.91
N GLU A 158 -15.47 -2.79 -8.27
CA GLU A 158 -15.14 -2.50 -9.68
C GLU A 158 -14.79 -3.79 -10.45
N LEU A 159 -13.96 -4.67 -9.86
CA LEU A 159 -13.65 -5.97 -10.44
C LEU A 159 -14.90 -6.86 -10.54
N GLY A 160 -15.83 -6.76 -9.58
CA GLY A 160 -17.12 -7.46 -9.63
C GLY A 160 -17.95 -7.04 -10.82
N ILE A 161 -18.04 -5.74 -11.11
CA ILE A 161 -18.75 -5.19 -12.28
C ILE A 161 -18.09 -5.68 -13.59
N LEU A 162 -16.76 -5.64 -13.68
CA LEU A 162 -16.02 -6.16 -14.83
C LEU A 162 -16.29 -7.64 -15.04
N ARG A 163 -16.27 -8.43 -13.96
CA ARG A 163 -16.57 -9.85 -13.99
C ARG A 163 -17.97 -10.16 -14.51
N GLU A 164 -18.99 -9.44 -14.05
CA GLU A 164 -20.35 -9.61 -14.52
C GLU A 164 -20.49 -9.28 -16.02
N GLN A 165 -19.83 -8.23 -16.48
CA GLN A 165 -19.81 -7.86 -17.90
C GLN A 165 -19.13 -8.93 -18.75
N LEU A 166 -17.99 -9.49 -18.30
CA LEU A 166 -17.28 -10.58 -18.97
C LEU A 166 -18.10 -11.86 -19.01
N LEU A 167 -18.74 -12.23 -17.89
CA LEU A 167 -19.64 -13.39 -17.83
C LEU A 167 -20.81 -13.27 -18.80
N LYS A 168 -21.39 -12.07 -18.90
CA LYS A 168 -22.47 -11.79 -19.86
C LYS A 168 -21.98 -12.00 -21.29
N MET A 169 -20.79 -11.49 -21.66
CA MET A 169 -20.20 -11.71 -22.99
C MET A 169 -19.97 -13.19 -23.26
N THR A 170 -19.35 -13.90 -22.32
CA THR A 170 -19.07 -15.33 -22.45
C THR A 170 -20.36 -16.12 -22.65
N SER A 171 -21.41 -15.84 -21.85
CA SER A 171 -22.70 -16.53 -21.95
C SER A 171 -23.41 -16.28 -23.30
N LEU A 172 -23.32 -15.06 -23.83
CA LEU A 172 -23.91 -14.74 -25.14
C LEU A 172 -23.21 -15.50 -26.28
N LEU A 173 -21.88 -15.59 -26.22
CA LEU A 173 -21.09 -16.35 -27.21
C LEU A 173 -21.31 -17.87 -27.10
N GLU A 174 -21.42 -18.40 -25.87
CA GLU A 174 -21.73 -19.82 -25.66
C GLU A 174 -23.13 -20.16 -26.15
N LEU A 175 -24.13 -19.31 -25.96
CA LEU A 175 -25.47 -19.48 -26.52
C LEU A 175 -25.45 -19.45 -28.06
N GLU A 176 -24.68 -18.57 -28.68
CA GLU A 176 -24.50 -18.54 -30.15
C GLU A 176 -23.93 -19.86 -30.66
N LEU A 177 -23.00 -20.48 -29.94
CA LEU A 177 -22.40 -21.79 -30.28
C LEU A 177 -23.39 -22.92 -30.12
N ASP A 178 -24.13 -22.99 -29.02
CA ASP A 178 -25.09 -24.08 -28.72
C ASP A 178 -26.26 -24.10 -29.72
N PHE A 179 -26.61 -22.97 -30.31
CA PHE A 179 -27.70 -22.79 -31.24
C PHE A 179 -27.23 -22.54 -32.69
N SER A 180 -25.95 -22.76 -32.99
CA SER A 180 -25.34 -22.51 -34.30
C SER A 180 -26.00 -23.32 -35.44
N ASP A 181 -26.74 -24.41 -35.11
CA ASP A 181 -27.53 -25.21 -36.08
C ASP A 181 -28.83 -24.52 -36.53
N HIS A 182 -29.20 -23.40 -35.92
CA HIS A 182 -30.38 -22.60 -36.25
C HIS A 182 -29.96 -21.29 -36.95
N GLU A 183 -29.93 -21.30 -38.28
CA GLU A 183 -29.44 -20.20 -39.14
C GLU A 183 -30.16 -18.83 -38.95
N ASP A 184 -31.25 -18.76 -38.17
CA ASP A 184 -32.09 -17.57 -38.01
C ASP A 184 -31.95 -16.88 -36.65
N LEU A 185 -31.06 -17.28 -35.77
CA LEU A 185 -30.96 -16.73 -34.41
C LEU A 185 -29.57 -16.09 -34.14
N GLU A 186 -29.46 -14.78 -34.34
CA GLU A 186 -28.39 -13.98 -33.81
C GLU A 186 -28.68 -13.70 -32.32
N PHE A 187 -27.96 -14.34 -31.40
CA PHE A 187 -28.10 -14.10 -29.94
C PHE A 187 -27.35 -12.87 -29.42
N ALA A 188 -26.39 -12.41 -30.19
CA ALA A 188 -25.63 -11.19 -29.84
C ALA A 188 -25.22 -10.44 -31.12
N ASP A 189 -25.58 -9.17 -31.22
CA ASP A 189 -25.02 -8.29 -32.23
C ASP A 189 -23.50 -8.14 -31.98
N ARG A 190 -22.69 -8.54 -32.96
CA ARG A 190 -21.23 -8.42 -32.91
C ARG A 190 -20.74 -7.00 -32.65
N SER A 191 -21.49 -6.01 -33.14
CA SER A 191 -21.18 -4.60 -32.91
C SER A 191 -21.39 -4.21 -31.44
N GLU A 192 -22.44 -4.69 -30.79
CA GLU A 192 -22.70 -4.45 -29.35
C GLU A 192 -21.65 -5.15 -28.49
N LEU A 193 -21.27 -6.40 -28.85
CA LEU A 193 -20.20 -7.12 -28.16
C LEU A 193 -18.85 -6.40 -28.27
N LEU A 194 -18.52 -5.87 -29.45
CA LEU A 194 -17.30 -5.13 -29.68
C LEU A 194 -17.27 -3.81 -28.88
N GLU A 195 -18.39 -3.08 -28.82
CA GLU A 195 -18.51 -1.87 -28.00
C GLU A 195 -18.34 -2.19 -26.51
N LEU A 196 -19.00 -3.23 -26.04
CA LEU A 196 -18.86 -3.71 -24.66
C LEU A 196 -17.42 -4.12 -24.36
N ALA A 197 -16.77 -4.83 -25.28
CA ALA A 197 -15.37 -5.21 -25.14
C ALA A 197 -14.45 -3.99 -25.02
N LYS A 198 -14.59 -3.00 -25.90
CA LYS A 198 -13.80 -1.76 -25.84
C LYS A 198 -14.03 -1.01 -24.52
N ASN A 199 -15.25 -1.00 -24.00
CA ASN A 199 -15.56 -0.38 -22.71
C ASN A 199 -14.93 -1.11 -21.53
N ILE A 200 -14.90 -2.45 -21.54
CA ILE A 200 -14.23 -3.27 -20.52
C ILE A 200 -12.72 -3.02 -20.57
N ASP A 201 -12.12 -3.09 -21.76
CA ASP A 201 -10.68 -2.87 -21.93
C ASP A 201 -10.24 -1.49 -21.43
N ASN A 202 -10.98 -0.44 -21.81
CA ASN A 202 -10.71 0.91 -21.31
C ASN A 202 -10.72 1.00 -19.77
N LYS A 203 -11.57 0.25 -19.08
CA LYS A 203 -11.60 0.20 -17.63
C LYS A 203 -10.37 -0.53 -17.08
N ILE A 204 -9.99 -1.68 -17.66
CA ILE A 204 -8.80 -2.43 -17.28
C ILE A 204 -7.55 -1.56 -17.43
N VAL A 205 -7.38 -0.90 -18.57
CA VAL A 205 -6.26 0.01 -18.86
C VAL A 205 -6.22 1.16 -17.86
N ARG A 206 -7.36 1.79 -17.58
CA ARG A 206 -7.43 2.89 -16.60
C ARG A 206 -7.02 2.45 -15.20
N LEU A 207 -7.45 1.27 -14.74
CA LEU A 207 -7.03 0.70 -13.46
C LEU A 207 -5.53 0.41 -13.47
N SER A 208 -5.01 -0.21 -14.51
CA SER A 208 -3.58 -0.50 -14.65
C SER A 208 -2.73 0.78 -14.63
N GLN A 209 -3.11 1.81 -15.38
CA GLN A 209 -2.40 3.10 -15.43
C GLN A 209 -2.37 3.82 -14.07
N SER A 210 -3.34 3.57 -13.18
CA SER A 210 -3.34 4.16 -11.84
C SER A 210 -2.19 3.64 -10.96
N PHE A 211 -1.53 2.53 -11.34
CA PHE A 211 -0.48 1.89 -10.55
C PHE A 211 0.77 2.77 -10.40
N GLU A 212 1.21 3.45 -11.47
CA GLU A 212 2.40 4.31 -11.38
C GLU A 212 2.21 5.40 -10.33
N MET A 213 1.04 6.05 -10.34
CA MET A 213 0.68 7.06 -9.35
C MET A 213 0.55 6.44 -7.95
N GLY A 214 -0.19 5.33 -7.83
CA GLY A 214 -0.39 4.64 -6.55
C GLY A 214 0.91 4.18 -5.91
N ASN A 215 1.82 3.63 -6.71
CA ASN A 215 3.13 3.20 -6.27
C ASN A 215 4.01 4.39 -5.84
N ALA A 216 4.00 5.50 -6.61
CA ALA A 216 4.71 6.71 -6.25
C ALA A 216 4.22 7.31 -4.92
N ILE A 217 2.91 7.31 -4.66
CA ILE A 217 2.35 7.79 -3.40
C ILE A 217 2.69 6.84 -2.24
N LYS A 218 2.66 5.53 -2.47
CA LYS A 218 2.95 4.50 -1.45
C LYS A 218 4.42 4.51 -1.04
N GLN A 219 5.33 4.60 -1.99
CA GLN A 219 6.78 4.60 -1.76
C GLN A 219 7.36 5.99 -1.46
N GLY A 220 6.58 7.05 -1.68
CA GLY A 220 7.03 8.43 -1.68
C GLY A 220 7.52 8.89 -3.05
N VAL A 221 7.10 10.10 -3.44
CA VAL A 221 7.48 10.72 -4.73
C VAL A 221 8.98 11.00 -4.74
N PRO A 222 9.73 10.42 -5.69
CA PRO A 222 11.18 10.55 -5.70
C PRO A 222 11.61 11.93 -6.22
N VAL A 223 12.40 12.65 -5.40
CA VAL A 223 12.91 14.00 -5.67
C VAL A 223 14.43 13.97 -5.69
N ALA A 224 15.05 14.41 -6.78
CA ALA A 224 16.49 14.62 -6.86
C ALA A 224 16.85 16.08 -6.63
N ILE A 225 17.88 16.36 -5.80
CA ILE A 225 18.43 17.68 -5.61
C ILE A 225 19.77 17.77 -6.33
N ILE A 226 19.86 18.61 -7.35
CA ILE A 226 21.07 18.84 -8.15
C ILE A 226 21.56 20.29 -8.07
N GLY A 227 22.77 20.55 -8.45
CA GLY A 227 23.41 21.87 -8.48
C GLY A 227 24.89 21.80 -8.11
N LYS A 228 25.63 22.88 -8.35
CA LYS A 228 27.07 22.99 -8.09
C LYS A 228 27.43 22.74 -6.62
N THR A 229 28.70 22.58 -6.33
CA THR A 229 29.21 22.55 -4.94
C THR A 229 28.92 23.87 -4.23
N ASN A 230 28.65 23.82 -2.94
CA ASN A 230 28.43 25.01 -2.10
C ASN A 230 27.21 25.90 -2.42
N VAL A 231 26.31 25.54 -3.34
CA VAL A 231 25.03 26.28 -3.57
C VAL A 231 24.03 26.13 -2.43
N GLY A 232 24.28 25.21 -1.48
CA GLY A 232 23.45 25.04 -0.28
C GLY A 232 22.47 23.87 -0.34
N LYS A 233 22.72 22.84 -1.16
CA LYS A 233 21.89 21.62 -1.29
C LYS A 233 21.65 20.93 0.06
N SER A 234 22.73 20.71 0.85
CA SER A 234 22.61 20.06 2.17
C SER A 234 21.82 20.92 3.17
N THR A 235 21.98 22.24 3.11
CA THR A 235 21.21 23.16 3.97
C THR A 235 19.74 23.14 3.59
N LEU A 236 19.43 23.12 2.29
CA LEU A 236 18.05 23.01 1.79
C LEU A 236 17.43 21.67 2.20
N LEU A 237 18.11 20.56 1.96
CA LEU A 237 17.64 19.23 2.35
C LEU A 237 17.34 19.17 3.85
N ASN A 238 18.29 19.61 4.69
CA ASN A 238 18.10 19.63 6.13
C ASN A 238 16.91 20.50 6.55
N ARG A 239 16.65 21.60 5.85
CA ARG A 239 15.50 22.46 6.12
C ARG A 239 14.18 21.76 5.77
N LEU A 240 14.08 21.14 4.59
CA LEU A 240 12.91 20.38 4.16
C LEU A 240 12.62 19.18 5.05
N LEU A 241 13.64 18.57 5.67
CA LEU A 241 13.50 17.45 6.59
C LEU A 241 13.23 17.85 8.04
N HIS A 242 13.57 19.07 8.47
CA HIS A 242 13.52 19.46 9.88
C HIS A 242 12.18 20.05 10.33
N ASP A 243 11.33 20.49 9.43
CA ASP A 243 10.03 21.05 9.81
C ASP A 243 9.00 19.94 10.19
N ASP A 244 9.30 18.64 9.89
CA ASP A 244 8.39 17.50 10.15
C ASP A 244 8.91 16.48 11.19
N LYS A 245 9.82 16.84 12.10
CA LYS A 245 10.25 15.94 13.20
C LYS A 245 9.22 15.75 14.33
N ALA A 246 7.94 15.74 14.00
CA ALA A 246 6.92 15.24 14.92
C ALA A 246 6.36 13.94 14.34
N ILE A 247 6.72 12.80 14.98
CA ILE A 247 6.10 11.48 14.78
C ILE A 247 6.63 10.65 13.59
N VAL A 248 7.89 10.31 13.58
CA VAL A 248 8.27 9.02 13.00
C VAL A 248 8.66 8.09 14.15
N SER A 249 7.71 7.25 14.58
CA SER A 249 8.01 6.15 15.49
C SER A 249 9.00 5.24 14.79
N SER A 250 10.16 5.03 15.42
CA SER A 250 11.12 4.01 15.04
C SER A 250 10.46 2.62 15.16
N ILE A 251 9.81 2.16 14.12
CA ILE A 251 9.44 0.75 14.00
C ILE A 251 10.75 0.01 13.69
N HIS A 252 11.37 -0.51 14.75
CA HIS A 252 12.49 -1.43 14.64
C HIS A 252 11.97 -2.73 14.03
N GLY A 253 12.40 -3.04 12.80
CA GLY A 253 12.14 -4.38 12.28
C GLY A 253 12.13 -4.56 10.77
N THR A 254 12.87 -3.76 9.98
CA THR A 254 13.20 -4.15 8.62
C THR A 254 14.65 -3.81 8.31
N THR A 255 15.38 -4.83 7.90
CA THR A 255 16.74 -4.92 7.34
C THR A 255 17.29 -3.64 6.70
N ARG A 256 18.54 -3.34 7.02
CA ARG A 256 19.60 -2.55 6.35
C ARG A 256 19.29 -2.10 4.91
N ASP A 257 18.31 -1.24 4.71
CA ASP A 257 18.16 -0.50 3.49
C ASP A 257 18.47 0.98 3.76
N VAL A 258 19.08 1.62 2.79
CA VAL A 258 19.55 2.99 2.77
C VAL A 258 18.53 3.89 3.49
N ILE A 259 18.96 4.62 4.53
CA ILE A 259 18.13 5.62 5.20
C ILE A 259 17.88 6.72 4.16
N GLU A 260 16.79 6.59 3.42
CA GLU A 260 16.32 7.63 2.52
C GLU A 260 15.63 8.70 3.35
N ASP A 261 15.98 9.95 3.09
CA ASP A 261 15.39 11.08 3.78
C ASP A 261 14.03 11.41 3.17
N THR A 262 12.97 11.35 3.98
CA THR A 262 11.59 11.60 3.55
C THR A 262 10.98 12.77 4.30
N THR A 263 10.08 13.52 3.65
CA THR A 263 9.24 14.55 4.26
C THR A 263 7.80 14.42 3.77
N ILE A 264 6.84 14.95 4.52
CA ILE A 264 5.43 14.97 4.13
C ILE A 264 5.03 16.42 3.78
N ILE A 265 4.62 16.63 2.52
CA ILE A 265 4.14 17.93 2.04
C ILE A 265 2.68 17.75 1.60
N ASN A 266 1.77 18.50 2.17
CA ASN A 266 0.33 18.44 1.87
C ASN A 266 -0.27 17.01 1.89
N GLY A 267 0.19 16.19 2.86
CA GLY A 267 -0.32 14.83 3.07
C GLY A 267 0.24 13.78 2.12
N ILE A 268 1.28 14.08 1.35
CA ILE A 268 2.00 13.18 0.46
C ILE A 268 3.45 13.09 0.89
N THR A 269 4.01 11.88 0.90
CA THR A 269 5.42 11.65 1.21
C THR A 269 6.29 11.92 -0.02
N PHE A 270 7.35 12.72 0.16
CA PHE A 270 8.41 12.96 -0.81
C PHE A 270 9.70 12.33 -0.31
N ARG A 271 10.38 11.60 -1.17
CA ARG A 271 11.60 10.86 -0.88
C ARG A 271 12.77 11.50 -1.62
N PHE A 272 13.75 12.03 -0.88
CA PHE A 272 14.95 12.63 -1.47
C PHE A 272 15.97 11.54 -1.79
N ILE A 273 16.29 11.41 -3.08
CA ILE A 273 17.20 10.37 -3.59
C ILE A 273 18.64 10.75 -3.31
N ASP A 274 19.43 9.81 -2.78
CA ASP A 274 20.89 9.88 -2.56
C ASP A 274 21.36 11.11 -1.77
N THR A 275 20.84 11.25 -0.60
CA THR A 275 21.23 12.28 0.36
C THR A 275 22.65 12.06 0.91
N ALA A 276 23.22 10.84 0.79
CA ALA A 276 24.56 10.51 1.27
C ALA A 276 25.66 11.32 0.54
N GLY A 277 25.54 11.54 -0.77
CA GLY A 277 26.44 12.41 -1.54
C GLY A 277 26.27 13.90 -1.23
N ILE A 278 25.15 14.30 -0.65
CA ILE A 278 24.87 15.68 -0.24
C ILE A 278 25.37 15.94 1.19
N ARG A 279 25.39 14.91 2.06
CA ARG A 279 25.84 15.02 3.46
C ARG A 279 27.35 14.94 3.64
N ASN A 280 28.06 14.20 2.79
CA ASN A 280 29.51 13.98 2.87
C ASN A 280 30.27 14.82 1.83
N THR A 281 30.37 16.14 2.04
CA THR A 281 31.25 17.02 1.25
C THR A 281 32.68 16.97 1.78
N THR A 282 33.49 16.07 1.27
CA THR A 282 34.96 16.18 1.31
C THR A 282 35.50 16.03 -0.11
N ASP A 283 36.37 16.92 -0.50
CA ASP A 283 36.80 17.40 -1.81
C ASP A 283 37.45 16.42 -2.83
N GLU A 284 37.19 15.10 -2.81
CA GLU A 284 37.96 14.18 -3.64
C GLU A 284 37.22 13.39 -4.76
N ILE A 285 35.94 13.68 -5.06
CA ILE A 285 35.19 12.84 -6.01
C ILE A 285 34.41 13.63 -7.08
N GLU A 286 35.11 14.54 -7.77
CA GLU A 286 34.46 15.34 -8.84
C GLU A 286 34.24 14.56 -10.16
N ARG A 287 34.99 13.48 -10.44
CA ARG A 287 34.86 12.67 -11.66
C ARG A 287 33.89 11.52 -11.59
N LEU A 288 33.66 10.95 -10.39
CA LEU A 288 32.64 9.91 -10.14
C LEU A 288 31.24 10.52 -9.95
N GLY A 289 31.16 11.85 -9.77
CA GLY A 289 29.91 12.56 -9.53
C GLY A 289 28.97 12.60 -10.74
N ILE A 290 29.49 12.61 -11.96
CA ILE A 290 28.69 12.77 -13.17
C ILE A 290 27.86 11.51 -13.47
N GLU A 291 28.43 10.33 -13.44
CA GLU A 291 27.70 9.08 -13.70
C GLU A 291 26.66 8.80 -12.61
N ARG A 292 26.98 9.05 -11.34
CA ARG A 292 26.03 8.93 -10.25
C ARG A 292 24.88 9.95 -10.34
N THR A 293 25.16 11.16 -10.81
CA THR A 293 24.13 12.17 -11.05
C THR A 293 23.15 11.72 -12.15
N TYR A 294 23.61 11.07 -13.20
CA TYR A 294 22.75 10.52 -14.25
C TYR A 294 21.85 9.40 -13.75
N GLN A 295 22.38 8.50 -12.92
CA GLN A 295 21.60 7.41 -12.34
C GLN A 295 20.49 7.94 -11.39
N LYS A 296 20.81 8.94 -10.57
CA LYS A 296 19.86 9.64 -9.70
C LYS A 296 18.75 10.33 -10.47
N LEU A 297 19.11 11.00 -11.56
CA LEU A 297 18.12 11.65 -12.41
C LEU A 297 17.16 10.65 -13.05
N SER A 298 17.61 9.41 -13.37
CA SER A 298 16.72 8.42 -13.99
C SER A 298 15.58 8.00 -13.09
N GLU A 299 15.79 7.91 -11.79
CA GLU A 299 14.79 7.47 -10.79
C GLU A 299 13.86 8.61 -10.33
N ALA A 300 14.27 9.87 -10.47
CA ALA A 300 13.52 11.02 -10.00
C ALA A 300 12.29 11.33 -10.88
N VAL A 301 11.18 11.66 -10.25
CA VAL A 301 10.00 12.29 -10.88
C VAL A 301 10.14 13.81 -10.87
N ILE A 302 10.67 14.35 -9.78
CA ILE A 302 10.89 15.80 -9.62
C ILE A 302 12.39 16.06 -9.48
N VAL A 303 12.88 17.10 -10.14
CA VAL A 303 14.26 17.55 -10.04
C VAL A 303 14.29 18.97 -9.51
N LEU A 304 14.91 19.15 -8.34
CA LEU A 304 15.20 20.47 -7.76
C LEU A 304 16.60 20.89 -8.19
N TRP A 305 16.69 21.85 -9.11
CA TRP A 305 17.97 22.42 -9.52
C TRP A 305 18.27 23.66 -8.67
N VAL A 306 19.20 23.51 -7.74
CA VAL A 306 19.60 24.58 -6.81
C VAL A 306 20.76 25.37 -7.40
N ILE A 307 20.56 26.66 -7.57
CA ILE A 307 21.54 27.64 -8.08
C ILE A 307 21.76 28.76 -7.09
N ASP A 308 22.91 29.40 -7.09
CA ASP A 308 23.17 30.67 -6.36
C ASP A 308 23.58 31.80 -7.29
N GLU A 309 23.99 31.48 -8.51
CA GLU A 309 24.31 32.42 -9.60
C GLU A 309 23.54 32.04 -10.85
N ILE A 310 23.48 32.94 -11.84
CA ILE A 310 22.84 32.67 -13.13
C ILE A 310 23.66 31.63 -13.88
N PRO A 311 23.08 30.47 -14.23
CA PRO A 311 23.75 29.45 -15.01
C PRO A 311 24.04 29.95 -16.45
N ASP A 312 25.06 29.43 -17.08
CA ASP A 312 25.31 29.72 -18.51
C ASP A 312 24.30 28.95 -19.41
N GLU A 313 24.17 29.42 -20.68
CA GLU A 313 23.21 28.80 -21.61
C GLU A 313 23.53 27.33 -21.92
N LYS A 314 24.79 26.90 -21.82
CA LYS A 314 25.18 25.51 -22.07
C LYS A 314 24.69 24.62 -20.92
N GLU A 315 24.91 25.06 -19.68
CA GLU A 315 24.47 24.38 -18.47
C GLU A 315 22.93 24.23 -18.46
N ILE A 316 22.21 25.32 -18.80
CA ILE A 316 20.76 25.29 -18.87
C ILE A 316 20.27 24.28 -19.91
N LYS A 317 20.81 24.32 -21.15
CA LYS A 317 20.42 23.39 -22.20
C LYS A 317 20.74 21.93 -21.86
N GLU A 318 21.82 21.69 -21.16
CA GLU A 318 22.22 20.36 -20.72
C GLU A 318 21.27 19.82 -19.65
N ILE A 319 20.96 20.61 -18.61
CA ILE A 319 20.03 20.21 -17.54
C ILE A 319 18.63 19.97 -18.09
N ILE A 320 18.09 20.85 -18.95
CA ILE A 320 16.78 20.65 -19.57
C ILE A 320 16.75 19.36 -20.40
N LYS A 321 17.83 19.05 -21.12
CA LYS A 321 17.92 17.80 -21.88
C LYS A 321 17.92 16.57 -20.96
N GLN A 322 18.65 16.62 -19.85
CA GLN A 322 18.76 15.53 -18.88
C GLN A 322 17.49 15.32 -18.06
N THR A 323 16.68 16.36 -17.89
CA THR A 323 15.41 16.32 -17.14
C THR A 323 14.19 16.21 -18.06
N ALA A 324 14.38 15.89 -19.34
CA ALA A 324 13.28 15.69 -20.28
C ALA A 324 12.31 14.61 -19.75
N GLY A 325 11.01 14.93 -19.73
CA GLY A 325 9.96 14.05 -19.18
C GLY A 325 9.82 14.08 -17.65
N LYS A 326 10.57 14.95 -16.93
CA LYS A 326 10.50 15.12 -15.49
C LYS A 326 10.05 16.54 -15.13
N SER A 327 9.54 16.70 -13.91
CA SER A 327 9.17 18.03 -13.39
C SER A 327 10.44 18.75 -12.89
N LEU A 328 10.93 19.75 -13.62
CA LEU A 328 12.08 20.56 -13.23
C LEU A 328 11.64 21.81 -12.45
N ILE A 329 12.17 21.99 -11.25
CA ILE A 329 12.02 23.20 -10.43
C ILE A 329 13.37 23.85 -10.26
N ILE A 330 13.51 25.10 -10.72
CA ILE A 330 14.75 25.87 -10.56
C ILE A 330 14.63 26.69 -9.27
N THR A 331 15.61 26.56 -8.39
CA THR A 331 15.57 27.21 -7.07
C THR A 331 16.84 28.03 -6.84
N GLN A 332 16.71 29.36 -6.82
CA GLN A 332 17.80 30.24 -6.43
C GLN A 332 17.90 30.32 -4.93
N ASN A 333 18.99 29.84 -4.37
CA ASN A 333 19.29 29.89 -2.94
C ASN A 333 20.16 31.13 -2.58
N LYS A 334 20.29 31.41 -1.28
CA LYS A 334 21.11 32.50 -0.72
C LYS A 334 20.62 33.91 -1.09
N VAL A 335 19.32 34.09 -1.31
CA VAL A 335 18.76 35.44 -1.60
C VAL A 335 18.93 36.45 -0.48
N ASP A 336 19.32 35.99 0.71
CA ASP A 336 19.76 36.86 1.81
C ASP A 336 21.10 37.57 1.52
N LYS A 337 21.88 37.11 0.58
CA LYS A 337 23.19 37.66 0.23
C LYS A 337 23.30 38.12 -1.22
N LEU A 338 22.51 37.57 -2.10
CA LEU A 338 22.59 37.72 -3.55
C LEU A 338 21.31 38.35 -4.11
N PRO A 339 21.41 39.21 -5.15
CA PRO A 339 20.21 39.77 -5.77
C PRO A 339 19.37 38.69 -6.43
N ILE A 340 18.03 38.87 -6.36
CA ILE A 340 17.08 37.92 -6.99
C ILE A 340 17.24 37.96 -8.50
N VAL A 341 17.45 36.82 -9.09
CA VAL A 341 17.59 36.60 -10.54
C VAL A 341 16.19 36.48 -11.14
N SER A 342 15.48 37.60 -11.32
CA SER A 342 14.06 37.52 -11.68
C SER A 342 13.76 37.45 -13.18
N ASN A 343 14.70 37.79 -14.08
CA ASN A 343 14.33 37.98 -15.50
C ASN A 343 15.15 37.21 -16.55
N SER A 344 16.31 36.63 -16.22
CA SER A 344 17.19 36.02 -17.23
C SER A 344 16.97 34.54 -17.48
N VAL A 345 16.29 33.82 -16.58
CA VAL A 345 15.93 32.40 -16.73
C VAL A 345 14.48 32.22 -17.18
N ALA A 346 13.69 33.31 -17.18
CA ALA A 346 12.27 33.30 -17.62
C ALA A 346 12.07 32.90 -19.09
N ASP A 347 13.08 33.11 -19.94
CA ASP A 347 13.05 32.70 -21.36
C ASP A 347 12.97 31.18 -21.56
N TYR A 348 13.26 30.38 -20.55
CA TYR A 348 13.26 28.90 -20.62
C TYR A 348 11.97 28.24 -20.14
N LYS A 349 10.87 28.98 -19.91
CA LYS A 349 9.54 28.48 -19.50
C LYS A 349 9.52 27.77 -18.12
N HIS A 350 10.57 27.84 -17.32
CA HIS A 350 10.62 27.28 -15.99
C HIS A 350 10.66 28.40 -14.93
N PRO A 351 9.72 28.46 -14.00
CA PRO A 351 9.74 29.46 -12.93
C PRO A 351 10.95 29.25 -12.02
N VAL A 352 11.61 30.36 -11.64
CA VAL A 352 12.69 30.33 -10.65
C VAL A 352 12.12 30.74 -9.31
N LEU A 353 12.29 29.88 -8.31
CA LEU A 353 11.90 30.16 -6.93
C LEU A 353 13.08 30.71 -6.15
N ALA A 354 12.89 31.88 -5.55
CA ALA A 354 13.92 32.54 -4.74
C ALA A 354 13.78 32.12 -3.28
N ILE A 355 14.84 31.52 -2.71
CA ILE A 355 14.83 31.04 -1.31
C ILE A 355 16.08 31.44 -0.54
N SER A 356 15.98 31.44 0.79
CA SER A 356 17.12 31.34 1.69
C SER A 356 16.95 30.09 2.57
N ALA A 357 17.59 29.00 2.22
CA ALA A 357 17.53 27.76 2.97
C ALA A 357 18.03 27.94 4.42
N LYS A 358 18.97 28.87 4.64
CA LYS A 358 19.50 29.15 5.96
C LYS A 358 18.46 29.82 6.89
N TYR A 359 17.66 30.72 6.36
CA TYR A 359 16.70 31.51 7.14
C TYR A 359 15.25 31.06 6.98
N GLY A 360 14.99 30.04 6.12
CA GLY A 360 13.64 29.49 5.86
C GLY A 360 12.78 30.36 4.94
N GLN A 361 13.33 31.41 4.34
CA GLN A 361 12.58 32.28 3.44
C GLN A 361 12.27 31.56 2.13
N GLY A 362 11.01 31.61 1.68
CA GLY A 362 10.55 31.02 0.42
C GLY A 362 10.39 29.49 0.44
N ILE A 363 10.55 28.82 1.60
CA ILE A 363 10.45 27.35 1.71
C ILE A 363 9.01 26.88 1.47
N GLU A 364 7.99 27.53 2.05
CA GLU A 364 6.58 27.21 1.80
C GLU A 364 6.23 27.25 0.31
N ALA A 365 6.70 28.27 -0.41
CA ALA A 365 6.48 28.38 -1.86
C ALA A 365 7.20 27.28 -2.63
N LEU A 366 8.36 26.79 -2.15
CA LEU A 366 9.06 25.66 -2.72
C LEU A 366 8.31 24.36 -2.46
N GLU A 367 7.81 24.13 -1.26
CA GLU A 367 6.99 22.97 -0.91
C GLU A 367 5.71 22.90 -1.75
N ASP A 368 5.01 24.02 -1.91
CA ASP A 368 3.86 24.12 -2.81
C ASP A 368 4.21 23.81 -4.27
N ALA A 369 5.38 24.24 -4.73
CA ALA A 369 5.85 23.93 -6.08
C ALA A 369 6.22 22.46 -6.23
N ILE A 370 6.84 21.83 -5.23
CA ILE A 370 7.13 20.39 -5.20
C ILE A 370 5.82 19.60 -5.25
N PHE A 371 4.84 19.99 -4.42
CA PHE A 371 3.53 19.33 -4.40
C PHE A 371 2.83 19.43 -5.76
N LYS A 372 2.77 20.61 -6.36
CA LYS A 372 2.18 20.80 -7.70
C LYS A 372 2.93 20.03 -8.80
N ALA A 373 4.27 19.97 -8.70
CA ALA A 373 5.10 19.24 -9.65
C ALA A 373 4.90 17.72 -9.64
N ALA A 374 4.44 17.17 -8.52
CA ALA A 374 4.07 15.76 -8.40
C ALA A 374 2.84 15.41 -9.26
N ASN A 375 2.04 16.42 -9.66
CA ASN A 375 0.84 16.27 -10.50
C ASN A 375 -0.11 15.16 -10.01
N ILE A 376 -0.23 15.01 -8.68
CA ILE A 376 -1.12 14.04 -8.06
C ILE A 376 -2.49 14.68 -7.89
N PRO A 377 -3.55 14.08 -8.47
CA PRO A 377 -4.91 14.57 -8.28
C PRO A 377 -5.35 14.44 -6.81
N GLU A 378 -6.37 15.21 -6.42
CA GLU A 378 -7.01 15.00 -5.12
C GLU A 378 -7.57 13.57 -5.04
N ILE A 379 -7.10 12.82 -4.05
CA ILE A 379 -7.55 11.45 -3.80
C ILE A 379 -8.75 11.49 -2.86
N SER A 380 -9.88 10.96 -3.33
CA SER A 380 -11.06 10.72 -2.52
C SER A 380 -11.08 9.31 -1.93
N GLU A 381 -11.91 9.08 -0.92
CA GLU A 381 -12.10 7.74 -0.33
C GLU A 381 -12.78 6.75 -1.28
N ASN A 382 -13.35 7.22 -2.39
CA ASN A 382 -14.02 6.40 -3.39
C ASN A 382 -13.14 6.07 -4.60
N ASP A 383 -11.98 6.72 -4.71
CA ASP A 383 -11.08 6.48 -5.83
C ASP A 383 -10.43 5.10 -5.72
N VAL A 384 -10.41 4.39 -6.83
CA VAL A 384 -9.74 3.11 -6.95
C VAL A 384 -8.38 3.32 -7.60
N ILE A 385 -7.33 3.21 -6.78
CA ILE A 385 -5.94 3.38 -7.21
C ILE A 385 -5.19 2.11 -6.85
N ILE A 386 -4.50 1.53 -7.83
CA ILE A 386 -3.74 0.29 -7.66
C ILE A 386 -2.39 0.62 -7.02
N THR A 387 -2.03 -0.11 -5.94
CA THR A 387 -0.77 0.06 -5.21
C THR A 387 0.06 -1.21 -5.15
N SER A 388 -0.52 -2.36 -5.54
CA SER A 388 0.13 -3.67 -5.52
C SER A 388 0.64 -4.05 -6.90
N ALA A 389 1.93 -4.43 -6.99
CA ALA A 389 2.52 -4.93 -8.24
C ALA A 389 1.80 -6.20 -8.75
N ARG A 390 1.32 -7.07 -7.84
CA ARG A 390 0.52 -8.25 -8.17
C ARG A 390 -0.77 -7.89 -8.90
N HIS A 391 -1.48 -6.85 -8.44
CA HIS A 391 -2.70 -6.38 -9.10
C HIS A 391 -2.40 -5.78 -10.47
N TYR A 392 -1.31 -5.00 -10.57
CA TYR A 392 -0.86 -4.42 -11.83
C TYR A 392 -0.52 -5.48 -12.86
N GLU A 393 0.23 -6.52 -12.46
CA GLU A 393 0.58 -7.66 -13.32
C GLU A 393 -0.66 -8.39 -13.82
N ALA A 394 -1.59 -8.72 -12.94
CA ALA A 394 -2.84 -9.39 -13.31
C ALA A 394 -3.70 -8.55 -14.28
N LEU A 395 -3.79 -7.22 -14.04
CA LEU A 395 -4.50 -6.31 -14.95
C LEU A 395 -3.81 -6.19 -16.32
N THR A 396 -2.48 -6.17 -16.34
CA THR A 396 -1.69 -6.09 -17.59
C THR A 396 -1.89 -7.36 -18.43
N LEU A 397 -1.79 -8.53 -17.81
CA LEU A 397 -2.05 -9.81 -18.48
C LEU A 397 -3.51 -9.89 -18.97
N ALA A 398 -4.46 -9.43 -18.17
CA ALA A 398 -5.87 -9.35 -18.57
C ALA A 398 -6.07 -8.43 -19.78
N HIS A 399 -5.43 -7.27 -19.82
CA HIS A 399 -5.45 -6.37 -20.97
C HIS A 399 -4.87 -7.03 -22.23
N GLU A 400 -3.68 -7.63 -22.15
CA GLU A 400 -3.04 -8.30 -23.27
C GLU A 400 -3.91 -9.44 -23.84
N THR A 401 -4.54 -10.21 -22.97
CA THR A 401 -5.47 -11.27 -23.39
C THR A 401 -6.73 -10.65 -24.01
N PHE A 402 -7.22 -9.56 -23.44
CA PHE A 402 -8.46 -8.93 -23.91
C PHE A 402 -8.29 -8.23 -25.27
N LEU A 403 -7.11 -7.76 -25.62
CA LEU A 403 -6.80 -7.29 -26.96
C LEU A 403 -7.01 -8.38 -28.01
N ARG A 404 -6.73 -9.66 -27.69
CA ARG A 404 -7.05 -10.79 -28.59
C ARG A 404 -8.55 -11.01 -28.76
N VAL A 405 -9.32 -10.80 -27.67
CA VAL A 405 -10.79 -10.83 -27.74
C VAL A 405 -11.31 -9.77 -28.71
N ILE A 406 -10.82 -8.53 -28.60
CA ILE A 406 -11.20 -7.43 -29.49
C ILE A 406 -10.82 -7.73 -30.94
N ASP A 407 -9.59 -8.16 -31.19
CA ASP A 407 -9.12 -8.53 -32.53
C ASP A 407 -9.93 -9.68 -33.13
N SER A 408 -10.28 -10.68 -32.33
CA SER A 408 -11.12 -11.80 -32.74
C SER A 408 -12.55 -11.38 -33.10
N LEU A 409 -13.12 -10.43 -32.33
CA LEU A 409 -14.43 -9.85 -32.64
C LEU A 409 -14.39 -9.02 -33.92
N GLU A 410 -13.34 -8.20 -34.13
CA GLU A 410 -13.17 -7.37 -35.34
C GLU A 410 -12.97 -8.23 -36.60
N ASN A 411 -12.31 -9.38 -36.47
CA ASN A 411 -12.08 -10.33 -37.57
C ASN A 411 -13.17 -11.39 -37.73
N ASN A 412 -14.28 -11.29 -36.97
CA ASN A 412 -15.40 -12.24 -36.99
C ASN A 412 -14.97 -13.69 -36.78
N LEU A 413 -14.02 -13.95 -35.88
CA LEU A 413 -13.62 -15.31 -35.52
C LEU A 413 -14.75 -16.05 -34.80
N SER A 414 -14.63 -17.39 -34.73
CA SER A 414 -15.65 -18.23 -34.08
C SER A 414 -15.76 -17.94 -32.59
N GLY A 415 -16.99 -18.04 -32.05
CA GLY A 415 -17.31 -17.70 -30.66
C GLY A 415 -16.59 -18.57 -29.64
N ASP A 416 -16.21 -19.81 -29.95
CA ASP A 416 -15.45 -20.72 -29.07
C ASP A 416 -14.06 -20.16 -28.70
N LEU A 417 -13.32 -19.64 -29.69
CA LEU A 417 -12.00 -19.03 -29.46
C LEU A 417 -12.13 -17.78 -28.60
N ILE A 418 -13.14 -16.96 -28.87
CA ILE A 418 -13.38 -15.73 -28.09
C ILE A 418 -13.78 -16.09 -26.65
N ALA A 419 -14.62 -17.11 -26.46
CA ALA A 419 -15.05 -17.57 -25.14
C ALA A 419 -13.87 -18.12 -24.31
N GLU A 420 -12.90 -18.79 -24.94
CA GLU A 420 -11.69 -19.29 -24.26
C GLU A 420 -10.85 -18.12 -23.74
N ASP A 421 -10.58 -17.11 -24.56
CA ASP A 421 -9.83 -15.92 -24.13
C ASP A 421 -10.59 -15.13 -23.04
N LEU A 422 -11.92 -15.02 -23.11
CA LEU A 422 -12.73 -14.40 -22.05
C LEU A 422 -12.65 -15.16 -20.72
N ARG A 423 -12.65 -16.49 -20.74
CA ARG A 423 -12.43 -17.30 -19.52
C ARG A 423 -11.05 -17.08 -18.93
N LEU A 424 -10.03 -16.91 -19.77
CA LEU A 424 -8.67 -16.59 -19.32
C LEU A 424 -8.63 -15.22 -18.65
N VAL A 425 -9.24 -14.20 -19.25
CA VAL A 425 -9.36 -12.84 -18.63
C VAL A 425 -10.09 -12.92 -17.28
N LEU A 426 -11.20 -13.68 -17.21
CA LEU A 426 -11.93 -13.89 -15.95
C LEU A 426 -11.05 -14.54 -14.89
N SER A 427 -10.21 -15.50 -15.25
CA SER A 427 -9.25 -16.14 -14.35
C SER A 427 -8.23 -15.14 -13.83
N GLN A 428 -7.60 -14.36 -14.72
CA GLN A 428 -6.59 -13.36 -14.39
C GLN A 428 -7.13 -12.28 -13.44
N LEU A 429 -8.33 -11.75 -13.70
CA LEU A 429 -8.98 -10.77 -12.80
C LEU A 429 -9.39 -11.41 -11.46
N SER A 430 -9.79 -12.68 -11.46
CA SER A 430 -10.16 -13.40 -10.23
C SER A 430 -8.98 -13.66 -9.30
N GLU A 431 -7.76 -13.74 -9.82
CA GLU A 431 -6.53 -13.86 -9.01
C GLU A 431 -6.33 -12.67 -8.07
N ILE A 432 -6.79 -11.47 -8.46
CA ILE A 432 -6.68 -10.27 -7.64
C ILE A 432 -7.46 -10.41 -6.33
N THR A 433 -8.70 -10.86 -6.41
CA THR A 433 -9.59 -11.00 -5.24
C THR A 433 -9.53 -12.38 -4.59
N GLY A 434 -8.97 -13.37 -5.28
CA GLY A 434 -9.00 -14.78 -4.86
C GLY A 434 -10.39 -15.41 -4.90
N LYS A 435 -11.39 -14.75 -5.48
CA LYS A 435 -12.77 -15.24 -5.56
C LYS A 435 -12.92 -16.21 -6.75
N GLY A 436 -13.35 -17.44 -6.46
CA GLY A 436 -13.62 -18.45 -7.49
C GLY A 436 -12.40 -19.23 -7.96
N ILE A 437 -11.25 -19.03 -7.35
CA ILE A 437 -10.00 -19.75 -7.60
C ILE A 437 -9.50 -20.35 -6.27
N ILE A 438 -8.94 -21.57 -6.33
CA ILE A 438 -8.17 -22.12 -5.22
C ILE A 438 -6.78 -21.44 -5.26
N THR A 439 -6.59 -20.40 -4.46
CA THR A 439 -5.30 -19.74 -4.39
C THR A 439 -4.28 -20.68 -3.74
N PRO A 440 -3.15 -20.99 -4.41
CA PRO A 440 -2.14 -21.88 -3.84
C PRO A 440 -1.61 -21.38 -2.49
N ASN A 441 -1.34 -22.30 -1.56
CA ASN A 441 -0.80 -21.96 -0.24
C ASN A 441 0.52 -21.18 -0.31
N GLU A 442 1.32 -21.41 -1.35
CA GLU A 442 2.57 -20.68 -1.59
C GLU A 442 2.32 -19.19 -1.88
N VAL A 443 1.30 -18.87 -2.70
CA VAL A 443 0.90 -17.49 -3.01
C VAL A 443 0.38 -16.81 -1.75
N LEU A 444 -0.50 -17.48 -1.00
CA LEU A 444 -0.98 -16.98 0.29
C LEU A 444 0.18 -16.75 1.27
N GLY A 445 1.10 -17.70 1.36
CA GLY A 445 2.30 -17.60 2.20
C GLY A 445 3.14 -16.36 1.86
N ASN A 446 3.35 -16.07 0.58
CA ASN A 446 4.11 -14.89 0.15
C ASN A 446 3.39 -13.57 0.46
N ILE A 447 2.07 -13.51 0.28
CA ILE A 447 1.28 -12.31 0.60
C ILE A 447 1.34 -12.03 2.10
N PHE A 448 1.10 -13.04 2.94
CA PHE A 448 0.99 -12.85 4.39
C PHE A 448 2.34 -12.81 5.13
N LYS A 449 3.44 -13.23 4.51
CA LYS A 449 4.78 -13.24 5.10
C LYS A 449 5.25 -11.88 5.62
N ASN A 450 4.84 -10.80 4.96
CA ASN A 450 5.23 -9.43 5.29
C ASN A 450 4.31 -8.75 6.31
N PHE A 451 3.31 -9.47 6.82
CA PHE A 451 2.39 -8.94 7.84
C PHE A 451 3.02 -9.02 9.24
N CYS A 452 2.52 -8.20 10.16
CA CYS A 452 2.89 -8.30 11.56
C CYS A 452 2.29 -9.55 12.20
N VAL A 453 3.02 -10.17 13.14
CA VAL A 453 2.48 -11.23 14.00
C VAL A 453 1.37 -10.63 14.87
N GLY A 454 0.24 -11.33 14.98
CA GLY A 454 -0.92 -10.84 15.73
C GLY A 454 -2.02 -10.16 14.89
N LYS A 455 -1.79 -10.11 13.56
CA LYS A 455 -2.77 -9.57 12.58
C LYS A 455 -3.00 -10.50 11.41
#